data_ee64f9be48a7c8457cbf1d18de9cdf41
#
_entry.id   ee64f9be48a7c8457cbf1d18de9cdf41
#
_cell.length_a   1.000
_cell.length_b   1.000
_cell.length_c   1.000
_cell.angle_alpha   90.00
_cell.angle_beta   90.00
_cell.angle_gamma   90.00
#
_symmetry.space_group_name_H-M   'P 1'
#
loop_
_entity.id
_entity.type
_entity.pdbx_description
1 polymer ?
#
loop_
_entity_poly.entity_id
_entity_poly.type
_entity_poly.pdbx_seq_one_letter_code
_entity_poly.pdbx_strand_id
1 'polypeptide(L)'
;MKDFDPEEESLLGKYAKKELNSDFLFVTHYPSIKRPFYTMDDPENPEYTLSFDLLFRGLEITSGGQRVHDYHEQVEKMKRCGVNPEDFETYLMLHKYGAPPHGGLGLGLER
;
A
#
# COMPACT_ATOMS: atom_id res chain seq x y z
N MET A 1 3.35 14.03 -1.26
CA MET A 1 2.37 13.68 -2.30
C MET A 1 1.17 12.99 -1.68
N LYS A 2 0.01 13.38 -2.05
CA LYS A 2 -1.23 12.76 -1.55
C LYS A 2 -1.57 11.52 -2.36
N ASP A 3 -2.36 10.62 -1.75
CA ASP A 3 -3.06 9.62 -2.53
C ASP A 3 -4.03 10.35 -3.47
N PHE A 4 -4.44 9.68 -4.52
CA PHE A 4 -5.35 10.30 -5.47
C PHE A 4 -6.70 10.58 -4.83
N ASP A 5 -7.22 11.77 -5.03
CA ASP A 5 -8.59 12.08 -4.64
C ASP A 5 -9.58 11.50 -5.67
N PRO A 6 -10.90 11.51 -5.40
CA PRO A 6 -11.88 10.93 -6.33
C PRO A 6 -11.84 11.52 -7.73
N GLU A 7 -11.53 12.80 -7.84
CA GLU A 7 -11.43 13.48 -9.15
C GLU A 7 -10.24 12.97 -9.94
N GLU A 8 -9.08 12.82 -9.27
CA GLU A 8 -7.87 12.27 -9.90
C GLU A 8 -8.07 10.82 -10.30
N GLU A 9 -8.74 10.01 -9.48
CA GLU A 9 -9.08 8.63 -9.81
C GLU A 9 -9.98 8.54 -11.04
N SER A 10 -10.95 9.45 -11.14
CA SER A 10 -11.84 9.53 -12.29
C SER A 10 -11.08 9.86 -13.58
N LEU A 11 -10.11 10.79 -13.50
CA LEU A 11 -9.26 11.13 -14.64
C LEU A 11 -8.39 9.94 -15.07
N LEU A 12 -7.85 9.19 -14.11
CA LEU A 12 -7.07 7.99 -14.42
C LEU A 12 -7.94 6.92 -15.09
N GLY A 13 -9.19 6.78 -14.67
CA GLY A 13 -10.12 5.86 -15.29
C GLY A 13 -10.40 6.23 -16.74
N LYS A 14 -10.59 7.51 -17.03
CA LYS A 14 -10.78 8.01 -18.39
C LYS A 14 -9.54 7.78 -19.25
N TYR A 15 -8.37 8.01 -18.69
CA TYR A 15 -7.10 7.74 -19.36
C TYR A 15 -6.99 6.26 -19.76
N ALA A 16 -7.26 5.36 -18.80
CA ALA A 16 -7.18 3.92 -19.04
C ALA A 16 -8.13 3.49 -20.16
N LYS A 17 -9.34 4.02 -20.18
CA LYS A 17 -10.33 3.70 -21.21
C LYS A 17 -9.90 4.22 -22.58
N LYS A 18 -9.45 5.47 -22.63
CA LYS A 18 -9.11 6.14 -23.90
C LYS A 18 -7.80 5.63 -24.49
N GLU A 19 -6.74 5.53 -23.67
CA GLU A 19 -5.40 5.22 -24.16
C GLU A 19 -5.06 3.73 -24.13
N LEU A 20 -5.60 3.00 -23.15
CA LEU A 20 -5.30 1.59 -22.94
C LEU A 20 -6.47 0.68 -23.33
N ASN A 21 -7.62 1.26 -23.66
CA ASN A 21 -8.86 0.55 -23.94
C ASN A 21 -9.21 -0.46 -22.84
N SER A 22 -9.04 -0.05 -21.58
CA SER A 22 -9.31 -0.89 -20.42
C SER A 22 -10.19 -0.17 -19.42
N ASP A 23 -11.10 -0.92 -18.79
CA ASP A 23 -11.90 -0.41 -17.67
C ASP A 23 -11.13 -0.49 -16.35
N PHE A 24 -10.05 -1.28 -16.29
CA PHE A 24 -9.21 -1.49 -15.12
C PHE A 24 -7.87 -0.79 -15.25
N LEU A 25 -7.36 -0.30 -14.13
CA LEU A 25 -6.05 0.31 -14.07
C LEU A 25 -5.42 0.01 -12.72
N PHE A 26 -4.18 -0.53 -12.73
CA PHE A 26 -3.37 -0.66 -11.52
C PHE A 26 -2.51 0.58 -11.37
N VAL A 27 -2.53 1.15 -10.16
CA VAL A 27 -1.59 2.21 -9.78
C VAL A 27 -0.69 1.63 -8.69
N THR A 28 0.62 1.72 -8.89
CA THR A 28 1.59 1.07 -8.00
C THR A 28 2.58 2.08 -7.42
N HIS A 29 3.36 1.61 -6.43
CA HIS A 29 4.45 2.38 -5.83
C HIS A 29 4.01 3.72 -5.25
N TYR A 30 3.00 3.67 -4.38
CA TYR A 30 2.56 4.86 -3.64
C TYR A 30 3.64 5.35 -2.68
N PRO A 31 3.70 6.66 -2.42
CA PRO A 31 4.68 7.21 -1.47
C PRO A 31 4.55 6.59 -0.08
N SER A 32 5.70 6.32 0.55
CA SER A 32 5.74 5.69 1.88
C SER A 32 4.98 6.48 2.93
N ILE A 33 5.00 7.81 2.85
CA ILE A 33 4.32 8.66 3.83
C ILE A 33 2.79 8.57 3.76
N LYS A 34 2.26 7.97 2.70
CA LYS A 34 0.81 7.84 2.48
C LYS A 34 0.28 6.44 2.73
N ARG A 35 1.14 5.51 3.13
CA ARG A 35 0.75 4.13 3.38
C ARG A 35 0.98 3.73 4.82
N PRO A 36 0.22 2.75 5.35
CA PRO A 36 0.39 2.29 6.72
C PRO A 36 1.79 1.73 7.01
N PHE A 37 2.16 1.70 8.28
CA PHE A 37 3.47 1.26 8.72
C PHE A 37 3.81 -0.18 8.35
N TYR A 38 2.82 -1.02 8.10
CA TYR A 38 3.03 -2.42 7.74
C TYR A 38 3.31 -2.64 6.25
N THR A 39 3.20 -1.60 5.42
CA THR A 39 3.50 -1.67 3.99
C THR A 39 5.01 -1.60 3.78
N MET A 40 5.54 -2.52 2.99
CA MET A 40 6.97 -2.57 2.73
C MET A 40 7.43 -1.49 1.76
N ASP A 41 8.53 -0.82 2.09
CA ASP A 41 9.15 0.13 1.18
C ASP A 41 9.87 -0.61 0.06
N ASP A 42 9.95 0.02 -1.11
CA ASP A 42 10.71 -0.52 -2.23
C ASP A 42 12.20 -0.48 -1.90
N PRO A 43 12.91 -1.62 -1.91
CA PRO A 43 14.33 -1.64 -1.61
C PRO A 43 15.18 -0.79 -2.57
N GLU A 44 14.72 -0.61 -3.79
CA GLU A 44 15.44 0.19 -4.80
C GLU A 44 15.14 1.68 -4.67
N ASN A 45 13.98 2.03 -4.11
CA ASN A 45 13.59 3.42 -3.92
C ASN A 45 12.72 3.55 -2.67
N PRO A 46 13.35 3.73 -1.48
CA PRO A 46 12.62 3.71 -0.19
C PRO A 46 11.59 4.81 0.02
N GLU A 47 11.55 5.82 -0.85
CA GLU A 47 10.50 6.85 -0.78
C GLU A 47 9.14 6.32 -1.22
N TYR A 48 9.12 5.19 -1.91
CA TYR A 48 7.93 4.55 -2.43
C TYR A 48 7.73 3.18 -1.81
N THR A 49 6.51 2.67 -1.89
CA THR A 49 6.16 1.36 -1.31
C THR A 49 5.87 0.33 -2.40
N LEU A 50 5.96 -0.94 -2.01
CA LEU A 50 5.54 -2.06 -2.86
C LEU A 50 4.04 -2.28 -2.64
N SER A 51 3.23 -1.34 -3.09
CA SER A 51 1.79 -1.34 -2.93
C SER A 51 1.07 -1.03 -4.23
N PHE A 52 -0.22 -1.31 -4.25
CA PHE A 52 -1.04 -1.07 -5.44
C PHE A 52 -2.47 -0.72 -5.06
N ASP A 53 -3.13 0.00 -5.95
CA ASP A 53 -4.59 0.15 -5.96
C ASP A 53 -5.09 -0.32 -7.32
N LEU A 54 -6.22 -1.01 -7.35
CA LEU A 54 -6.89 -1.37 -8.58
C LEU A 54 -8.10 -0.47 -8.74
N LEU A 55 -8.13 0.27 -9.84
CA LEU A 55 -9.25 1.15 -10.19
C LEU A 55 -10.10 0.50 -11.27
N PHE A 56 -11.42 0.61 -11.12
CA PHE A 56 -12.38 0.21 -12.14
C PHE A 56 -13.18 1.44 -12.55
N ARG A 57 -12.99 1.87 -13.79
CA ARG A 57 -13.61 3.09 -14.32
C ARG A 57 -13.39 4.31 -13.41
N GLY A 58 -12.18 4.42 -12.83
CA GLY A 58 -11.81 5.53 -11.98
C GLY A 58 -12.25 5.40 -10.53
N LEU A 59 -12.76 4.24 -10.12
CA LEU A 59 -13.16 3.98 -8.74
C LEU A 59 -12.28 2.90 -8.14
N GLU A 60 -11.68 3.18 -6.98
CA GLU A 60 -10.88 2.19 -6.28
C GLU A 60 -11.75 1.04 -5.79
N ILE A 61 -11.39 -0.18 -6.15
CA ILE A 61 -12.11 -1.38 -5.73
C ILE A 61 -11.28 -2.29 -4.84
N THR A 62 -9.96 -2.22 -4.93
CA THR A 62 -9.09 -2.97 -4.03
C THR A 62 -7.77 -2.25 -3.85
N SER A 63 -7.17 -2.45 -2.69
CA SER A 63 -5.88 -1.89 -2.34
C SER A 63 -5.07 -2.97 -1.64
N GLY A 64 -3.78 -3.03 -1.89
CA GLY A 64 -2.95 -4.03 -1.27
C GLY A 64 -1.48 -3.74 -1.44
N GLY A 65 -0.65 -4.68 -1.03
CA GLY A 65 0.79 -4.54 -1.16
C GLY A 65 1.53 -5.63 -0.44
N GLN A 66 2.84 -5.60 -0.60
CA GLN A 66 3.73 -6.45 0.16
C GLN A 66 3.90 -5.85 1.56
N ARG A 67 3.91 -6.71 2.58
CA ARG A 67 4.04 -6.26 3.98
C ARG A 67 5.48 -6.40 4.44
N VAL A 68 5.86 -5.54 5.38
CA VAL A 68 7.14 -5.67 6.07
C VAL A 68 7.12 -6.97 6.88
N HIS A 69 8.14 -7.80 6.76
CA HIS A 69 8.23 -9.07 7.48
C HIS A 69 9.41 -9.13 8.45
N ASP A 70 10.39 -8.25 8.31
CA ASP A 70 11.54 -8.20 9.20
C ASP A 70 11.23 -7.36 10.45
N TYR A 71 11.55 -7.90 11.63
CA TYR A 71 11.26 -7.25 12.91
C TYR A 71 11.91 -5.87 13.03
N HIS A 72 13.21 -5.78 12.76
CA HIS A 72 13.94 -4.52 12.90
C HIS A 72 13.44 -3.46 11.94
N GLU A 73 13.16 -3.86 10.72
CA GLU A 73 12.63 -2.99 9.68
C GLU A 73 11.25 -2.46 10.06
N GLN A 74 10.40 -3.33 10.62
CA GLN A 74 9.06 -2.94 11.07
C GLN A 74 9.11 -1.94 12.23
N VAL A 75 9.99 -2.17 13.20
CA VAL A 75 10.16 -1.25 14.34
C VAL A 75 10.62 0.13 13.86
N GLU A 76 11.60 0.17 12.96
CA GLU A 76 12.07 1.42 12.39
C GLU A 76 10.96 2.17 11.65
N LYS A 77 10.19 1.46 10.85
CA LYS A 77 9.12 2.08 10.09
C LYS A 77 8.01 2.60 10.99
N MET A 78 7.67 1.88 12.05
CA MET A 78 6.72 2.36 13.07
C MET A 78 7.17 3.69 13.67
N LYS A 79 8.45 3.79 14.03
CA LYS A 79 9.02 5.03 14.59
C LYS A 79 8.95 6.17 13.60
N ARG A 80 9.27 5.92 12.33
CA ARG A 80 9.19 6.94 11.28
C ARG A 80 7.77 7.43 11.04
N CYS A 81 6.79 6.55 11.21
CA CYS A 81 5.38 6.88 11.05
C CYS A 81 4.76 7.50 12.30
N GLY A 82 5.53 7.65 13.38
CA GLY A 82 5.02 8.21 14.64
C GLY A 82 4.20 7.22 15.45
N VAL A 83 4.34 5.93 15.19
CA VAL A 83 3.64 4.86 15.90
C VAL A 83 4.55 4.30 16.99
N ASN A 84 4.02 4.13 18.20
CA ASN A 84 4.78 3.55 19.30
C ASN A 84 4.82 2.02 19.18
N PRO A 85 6.01 1.41 19.00
CA PRO A 85 6.12 -0.05 18.88
C PRO A 85 5.55 -0.82 20.08
N GLU A 86 5.57 -0.22 21.27
CA GLU A 86 5.04 -0.87 22.48
C GLU A 86 3.54 -1.15 22.38
N ASP A 87 2.79 -0.33 21.64
CA ASP A 87 1.36 -0.52 21.45
C ASP A 87 1.03 -1.69 20.51
N PHE A 88 2.04 -2.23 19.83
CA PHE A 88 1.88 -3.29 18.83
C PHE A 88 2.75 -4.52 19.12
N GLU A 89 2.99 -4.81 20.40
CA GLU A 89 3.83 -5.96 20.80
C GLU A 89 3.36 -7.28 20.20
N THR A 90 2.07 -7.56 20.25
CA THR A 90 1.52 -8.81 19.70
C THR A 90 1.77 -8.93 18.22
N TYR A 91 1.58 -7.83 17.48
CA TYR A 91 1.85 -7.79 16.06
C TYR A 91 3.34 -8.01 15.77
N LEU A 92 4.21 -7.35 16.54
CA LEU A 92 5.66 -7.46 16.36
C LEU A 92 6.20 -8.85 16.70
N MET A 93 5.53 -9.60 17.58
CA MET A 93 5.93 -10.96 17.90
C MET A 93 5.97 -11.85 16.66
N LEU A 94 5.04 -11.67 15.73
CA LEU A 94 5.04 -12.42 14.48
C LEU A 94 6.32 -12.18 13.69
N HIS A 95 6.78 -10.95 13.65
CA HIS A 95 8.02 -10.58 12.96
C HIS A 95 9.24 -11.12 13.69
N LYS A 96 9.23 -11.04 15.02
CA LYS A 96 10.34 -11.50 15.86
C LYS A 96 10.58 -13.00 15.72
N TYR A 97 9.52 -13.78 15.57
CA TYR A 97 9.62 -15.24 15.45
C TYR A 97 9.64 -15.73 14.01
N GLY A 98 9.88 -14.84 13.05
CA GLY A 98 10.19 -15.22 11.70
C GLY A 98 9.01 -15.25 10.72
N ALA A 99 8.25 -14.18 10.65
CA ALA A 99 7.22 -14.08 9.62
C ALA A 99 7.86 -14.17 8.22
N PRO A 100 7.32 -14.99 7.31
CA PRO A 100 7.84 -15.05 5.95
C PRO A 100 7.42 -13.81 5.15
N PRO A 101 8.08 -13.54 4.01
CA PRO A 101 7.61 -12.51 3.10
C PRO A 101 6.15 -12.78 2.74
N HIS A 102 5.31 -11.75 2.82
CA HIS A 102 3.88 -11.91 2.54
C HIS A 102 3.28 -10.60 2.06
N GLY A 103 2.13 -10.71 1.45
CA GLY A 103 1.35 -9.57 1.01
C GLY A 103 -0.11 -9.73 1.41
N GLY A 104 -0.88 -8.73 1.16
CA GLY A 104 -2.31 -8.76 1.44
C GLY A 104 -3.05 -7.71 0.65
N LEU A 105 -4.37 -7.85 0.60
CA LEU A 105 -5.21 -6.87 -0.06
C LEU A 105 -6.54 -6.71 0.68
N GLY A 106 -7.13 -5.52 0.53
CA GLY A 106 -8.47 -5.23 1.00
C GLY A 106 -9.38 -5.03 -0.21
N LEU A 107 -10.54 -5.65 -0.19
CA LEU A 107 -11.51 -5.57 -1.28
C LEU A 107 -12.82 -4.99 -0.76
N GLY A 108 -13.31 -3.93 -1.44
CA GLY A 108 -14.61 -3.36 -1.12
C GLY A 108 -15.73 -4.25 -1.68
N LEU A 109 -16.59 -4.76 -0.78
CA LEU A 109 -17.64 -5.69 -1.19
C LEU A 109 -18.86 -5.00 -1.81
N GLU A 110 -19.06 -3.73 -1.54
CA GLU A 110 -20.22 -2.98 -2.01
C GLU A 110 -19.90 -1.94 -3.07
N ARG A 111 -18.74 -2.06 -3.65
CA ARG A 111 -18.28 -1.11 -4.68
C ARG A 111 -18.06 -1.77 -5.99
#